data_fef6fb65b40fc4d021cc60cb92feb040
#
_entry.id   fef6fb65b40fc4d021cc60cb92feb040
#
_cell.length_a   1.000
_cell.length_b   1.000
_cell.length_c   1.000
_cell.angle_alpha   90.00
_cell.angle_beta   90.00
_cell.angle_gamma   90.00
#
_symmetry.space_group_name_H-M   'P 1'
#
loop_
_entity.id
_entity.type
_entity.pdbx_description
1 polymer ?
#
loop_
_entity_poly.entity_id
_entity_poly.type
_entity_poly.pdbx_seq_one_letter_code
_entity_poly.pdbx_strand_id
1 'polypeptide(L)'
;MQSKTINKWLQWYQEHGGGEDLQLAPDEIINFHEEHGFVTYLIYDDVLEIHHMAGDGKYWFKFLKNTVMRIYGLKKIRAFTRRNPRAWIRKYGNGRVIGYEMEGDINDIQV
;
A
#
# COMPACT_ATOMS: atom_id res chain seq x y z
N MET A 1 15.21 -13.51 -13.36
CA MET A 1 13.96 -12.86 -12.97
C MET A 1 13.19 -13.70 -11.97
N GLN A 2 12.56 -13.06 -11.07
CA GLN A 2 11.95 -13.67 -9.90
C GLN A 2 10.48 -14.04 -10.11
N SER A 3 10.15 -14.58 -11.31
CA SER A 3 8.75 -14.87 -11.64
C SER A 3 8.09 -15.85 -10.67
N LYS A 4 8.82 -16.86 -10.20
CA LYS A 4 8.29 -17.80 -9.20
C LYS A 4 8.00 -17.12 -7.87
N THR A 5 8.87 -16.21 -7.45
CA THR A 5 8.71 -15.49 -6.19
C THR A 5 7.56 -14.48 -6.28
N ILE A 6 7.44 -13.80 -7.41
CA ILE A 6 6.30 -12.91 -7.66
C ILE A 6 5.01 -13.69 -7.62
N ASN A 7 4.95 -14.86 -8.29
CA ASN A 7 3.77 -15.70 -8.32
C ASN A 7 3.38 -16.19 -6.92
N LYS A 8 4.35 -16.50 -6.07
CA LYS A 8 4.10 -16.85 -4.68
C LYS A 8 3.36 -15.74 -3.95
N TRP A 9 3.80 -14.49 -4.10
CA TRP A 9 3.16 -13.36 -3.45
C TRP A 9 1.80 -13.01 -4.05
N LEU A 10 1.63 -13.16 -5.36
CA LEU A 10 0.34 -12.99 -6.02
C LEU A 10 -0.68 -14.02 -5.53
N GLN A 11 -0.26 -15.29 -5.39
CA GLN A 11 -1.10 -16.33 -4.83
C GLN A 11 -1.46 -16.03 -3.38
N TRP A 12 -0.49 -15.61 -2.58
CA TRP A 12 -0.73 -15.21 -1.21
C TRP A 12 -1.76 -14.08 -1.13
N TYR A 13 -1.64 -13.10 -2.02
CA TYR A 13 -2.57 -11.97 -2.08
C TYR A 13 -3.99 -12.43 -2.41
N GLN A 14 -4.14 -13.31 -3.37
CA GLN A 14 -5.45 -13.87 -3.74
C GLN A 14 -6.11 -14.58 -2.55
N GLU A 15 -5.33 -15.32 -1.78
CA GLU A 15 -5.84 -16.09 -0.63
C GLU A 15 -6.19 -15.19 0.56
N HIS A 16 -5.50 -14.08 0.77
CA HIS A 16 -5.61 -13.24 1.96
C HIS A 16 -6.23 -11.87 1.68
N GLY A 17 -6.17 -11.41 0.44
CA GLY A 17 -6.55 -10.05 0.06
C GLY A 17 -7.93 -9.90 -0.57
N GLY A 18 -8.70 -10.97 -0.72
CA GLY A 18 -10.04 -10.89 -1.27
C GLY A 18 -10.33 -11.81 -2.45
N GLY A 19 -9.40 -12.65 -2.83
CA GLY A 19 -9.61 -13.71 -3.83
C GLY A 19 -9.69 -13.25 -5.27
N GLU A 20 -9.30 -12.02 -5.58
CA GLU A 20 -9.32 -11.47 -6.93
C GLU A 20 -7.93 -11.44 -7.55
N ASP A 21 -7.87 -11.51 -8.87
CA ASP A 21 -6.63 -11.30 -9.60
C ASP A 21 -6.17 -9.86 -9.46
N LEU A 22 -4.85 -9.69 -9.42
CA LEU A 22 -4.26 -8.37 -9.37
C LEU A 22 -4.42 -7.68 -10.72
N GLN A 23 -5.14 -6.56 -10.73
CA GLN A 23 -5.30 -5.73 -11.92
C GLN A 23 -4.74 -4.34 -11.63
N LEU A 24 -3.82 -3.89 -12.47
CA LEU A 24 -3.17 -2.60 -12.32
C LEU A 24 -3.77 -1.58 -13.27
N ALA A 25 -3.98 -0.35 -12.78
CA ALA A 25 -4.32 0.78 -13.63
C ALA A 25 -3.10 1.14 -14.51
N PRO A 26 -3.30 1.84 -15.66
CA PRO A 26 -2.20 2.12 -16.59
C PRO A 26 -1.00 2.83 -15.97
N ASP A 27 -1.23 3.72 -15.01
CA ASP A 27 -0.16 4.51 -14.38
C ASP A 27 0.24 3.98 -13.00
N GLU A 28 -0.25 2.82 -12.65
CA GLU A 28 0.00 2.22 -11.34
C GLU A 28 1.44 1.71 -11.24
N ILE A 29 2.09 2.03 -10.14
CA ILE A 29 3.46 1.63 -9.85
C ILE A 29 3.41 0.40 -8.95
N ILE A 30 4.27 -0.58 -9.25
CA ILE A 30 4.44 -1.74 -8.37
C ILE A 30 5.88 -1.78 -7.86
N ASN A 31 6.04 -1.94 -6.55
CA ASN A 31 7.32 -2.26 -5.94
C ASN A 31 7.23 -3.65 -5.33
N PHE A 32 8.28 -4.41 -5.54
CA PHE A 32 8.33 -5.82 -5.15
C PHE A 32 9.62 -6.09 -4.38
N HIS A 33 9.52 -6.91 -3.34
CA HIS A 33 10.67 -7.40 -2.60
C HIS A 33 10.44 -8.88 -2.28
N GLU A 34 11.44 -9.69 -2.56
CA GLU A 34 11.38 -11.13 -2.44
C GLU A 34 10.89 -11.61 -1.08
N GLU A 35 11.34 -10.95 0.00
CA GLU A 35 11.03 -11.33 1.38
C GLU A 35 9.83 -10.57 1.97
N HIS A 36 9.50 -9.41 1.43
CA HIS A 36 8.50 -8.53 2.04
C HIS A 36 7.20 -8.43 1.25
N GLY A 37 7.14 -8.96 0.04
CA GLY A 37 5.95 -8.97 -0.78
C GLY A 37 5.93 -7.86 -1.82
N PHE A 38 4.77 -7.23 -1.99
CA PHE A 38 4.64 -6.14 -2.97
C PHE A 38 3.65 -5.08 -2.49
N VAL A 39 3.75 -3.90 -3.10
CA VAL A 39 2.80 -2.82 -2.93
C VAL A 39 2.57 -2.18 -4.28
N THR A 40 1.32 -1.81 -4.59
CA THR A 40 0.98 -1.04 -5.77
C THR A 40 0.33 0.26 -5.37
N TYR A 41 0.62 1.33 -6.11
CA TYR A 41 0.12 2.65 -5.77
C TYR A 41 0.12 3.58 -6.97
N LEU A 42 -0.67 4.65 -6.85
CA LEU A 42 -0.68 5.76 -7.79
C LEU A 42 -0.17 7.01 -7.08
N ILE A 43 0.45 7.88 -7.86
CA ILE A 43 0.88 9.20 -7.39
C ILE A 43 0.14 10.25 -8.22
N TYR A 44 -0.56 11.15 -7.55
CA TYR A 44 -1.20 12.30 -8.19
C TYR A 44 -1.22 13.47 -7.20
N ASP A 45 -1.00 14.67 -7.71
CA ASP A 45 -0.87 15.86 -6.88
C ASP A 45 0.17 15.66 -5.76
N ASP A 46 -0.20 15.83 -4.52
CA ASP A 46 0.65 15.56 -3.36
C ASP A 46 0.26 14.27 -2.62
N VAL A 47 -0.42 13.35 -3.32
CA VAL A 47 -1.03 12.16 -2.74
C VAL A 47 -0.38 10.90 -3.28
N LEU A 48 -0.12 9.95 -2.38
CA LEU A 48 0.18 8.57 -2.72
C LEU A 48 -1.04 7.72 -2.37
N GLU A 49 -1.59 7.01 -3.35
CA GLU A 49 -2.78 6.19 -3.16
C GLU A 49 -2.42 4.72 -3.30
N ILE A 50 -2.51 3.99 -2.20
CA ILE A 50 -2.21 2.55 -2.16
C ILE A 50 -3.42 1.78 -2.66
N HIS A 51 -3.19 0.86 -3.61
CA HIS A 51 -4.26 0.00 -4.15
C HIS A 51 -4.16 -1.42 -3.65
N HIS A 52 -2.98 -2.02 -3.70
CA HIS A 52 -2.77 -3.41 -3.30
C HIS A 52 -1.52 -3.52 -2.45
N MET A 53 -1.57 -4.41 -1.47
CA MET A 53 -0.42 -4.69 -0.63
C MET A 53 -0.46 -6.14 -0.18
N ALA A 54 0.65 -6.83 -0.34
CA ALA A 54 0.81 -8.21 0.11
C ALA A 54 2.11 -8.34 0.87
N GLY A 55 2.07 -9.06 1.99
CA GLY A 55 3.25 -9.34 2.79
C GLY A 55 3.38 -8.45 4.01
N ASP A 56 4.56 -7.87 4.18
CA ASP A 56 4.92 -7.10 5.37
C ASP A 56 4.44 -5.64 5.25
N GLY A 57 3.26 -5.36 5.78
CA GLY A 57 2.68 -4.02 5.73
C GLY A 57 3.54 -2.95 6.41
N LYS A 58 4.16 -3.28 7.53
CA LYS A 58 5.03 -2.34 8.24
C LYS A 58 6.23 -1.94 7.39
N TYR A 59 6.86 -2.91 6.74
CA TYR A 59 7.96 -2.65 5.83
C TYR A 59 7.53 -1.73 4.69
N TRP A 60 6.39 -2.02 4.05
CA TRP A 60 5.92 -1.23 2.92
C TRP A 60 5.50 0.18 3.31
N PHE A 61 4.83 0.37 4.45
CA PHE A 61 4.49 1.71 4.92
C PHE A 61 5.73 2.53 5.22
N LYS A 62 6.74 1.93 5.82
CA LYS A 62 8.01 2.58 6.09
C LYS A 62 8.73 2.96 4.79
N PHE A 63 8.74 2.07 3.81
CA PHE A 63 9.31 2.32 2.50
C PHE A 63 8.60 3.47 1.79
N LEU A 64 7.27 3.44 1.76
CA LEU A 64 6.49 4.48 1.10
C LEU A 64 6.70 5.85 1.77
N LYS A 65 6.66 5.90 3.09
CA LYS A 65 6.86 7.14 3.83
C LYS A 65 8.27 7.69 3.66
N ASN A 66 9.28 6.86 3.89
CA ASN A 66 10.67 7.33 4.00
C ASN A 66 11.39 7.44 2.67
N THR A 67 10.89 6.77 1.64
CA THR A 67 11.52 6.76 0.32
C THR A 67 10.65 7.46 -0.70
N VAL A 68 9.49 6.87 -1.02
CA VAL A 68 8.67 7.37 -2.12
C VAL A 68 8.09 8.75 -1.83
N MET A 69 7.45 8.92 -0.70
CA MET A 69 6.80 10.19 -0.38
C MET A 69 7.81 11.32 -0.21
N ARG A 70 8.98 11.04 0.34
CA ARG A 70 10.03 12.05 0.49
C ARG A 70 10.63 12.46 -0.85
N ILE A 71 10.93 11.51 -1.71
CA ILE A 71 11.53 11.78 -3.01
C ILE A 71 10.61 12.64 -3.88
N TYR A 72 9.32 12.33 -3.88
CA TYR A 72 8.35 13.03 -4.71
C TYR A 72 7.65 14.19 -4.00
N GLY A 73 8.01 14.49 -2.75
CA GLY A 73 7.41 15.59 -2.01
C GLY A 73 5.93 15.41 -1.72
N LEU A 74 5.49 14.18 -1.52
CA LEU A 74 4.09 13.87 -1.28
C LEU A 74 3.74 14.13 0.17
N LYS A 75 2.54 14.65 0.43
CA LYS A 75 2.10 15.05 1.76
C LYS A 75 1.05 14.13 2.35
N LYS A 76 0.28 13.45 1.50
CA LYS A 76 -0.87 12.65 1.93
C LYS A 76 -0.75 11.23 1.41
N ILE A 77 -1.30 10.31 2.19
CA ILE A 77 -1.45 8.92 1.80
C ILE A 77 -2.93 8.55 1.86
N ARG A 78 -3.40 7.84 0.85
CA ARG A 78 -4.74 7.27 0.80
C ARG A 78 -4.62 5.79 0.59
N ALA A 79 -5.58 5.04 1.12
CA ALA A 79 -5.63 3.60 0.92
C ALA A 79 -7.07 3.15 0.81
N PHE A 80 -7.29 2.22 -0.12
CA PHE A 80 -8.53 1.47 -0.18
C PHE A 80 -8.35 0.20 0.64
N THR A 81 -9.33 -0.16 1.43
CA THR A 81 -9.28 -1.39 2.22
C THR A 81 -10.62 -2.08 2.21
N ARG A 82 -10.59 -3.41 2.11
CA ARG A 82 -11.76 -4.27 2.27
C ARG A 82 -11.96 -4.67 3.72
N ARG A 83 -10.96 -4.40 4.56
CA ARG A 83 -11.01 -4.62 6.00
C ARG A 83 -11.45 -3.35 6.69
N ASN A 84 -11.73 -3.45 7.98
CA ASN A 84 -12.12 -2.29 8.77
C ASN A 84 -11.01 -1.22 8.71
N PRO A 85 -11.29 -0.03 8.12
CA PRO A 85 -10.27 1.00 8.00
C PRO A 85 -9.80 1.57 9.34
N ARG A 86 -10.60 1.46 10.39
CA ARG A 86 -10.19 1.90 11.73
C ARG A 86 -9.09 1.02 12.31
N ALA A 87 -9.10 -0.27 12.00
CA ALA A 87 -8.02 -1.17 12.38
C ALA A 87 -6.71 -0.80 11.70
N TRP A 88 -6.79 -0.37 10.46
CA TRP A 88 -5.66 0.12 9.69
C TRP A 88 -5.05 1.36 10.34
N ILE A 89 -5.88 2.32 10.67
CA ILE A 89 -5.43 3.58 11.28
C ILE A 89 -4.74 3.31 12.62
N ARG A 90 -5.29 2.43 13.43
CA ARG A 90 -4.68 2.05 14.71
C ARG A 90 -3.31 1.41 14.55
N LYS A 91 -3.14 0.63 13.50
CA LYS A 91 -1.91 -0.13 13.28
C LYS A 91 -0.80 0.71 12.65
N TYR A 92 -1.14 1.56 11.69
CA TYR A 92 -0.15 2.20 10.83
C TYR A 92 -0.06 3.71 10.97
N GLY A 93 -0.94 4.34 11.71
CA GLY A 93 -0.88 5.77 11.95
C GLY A 93 -2.25 6.40 12.12
N ASN A 94 -2.23 7.71 12.28
CA ASN A 94 -3.45 8.50 12.40
C ASN A 94 -3.94 8.91 11.02
N GLY A 95 -5.22 8.77 10.81
CA GLY A 95 -5.88 9.15 9.57
C GLY A 95 -7.36 9.28 9.81
N ARG A 96 -8.09 9.51 8.75
CA ARG A 96 -9.55 9.56 8.83
C ARG A 96 -10.17 8.56 7.87
N VAL A 97 -11.33 8.06 8.26
CA VAL A 97 -12.08 7.11 7.45
C VAL A 97 -12.94 7.86 6.45
N ILE A 98 -12.86 7.48 5.19
CA ILE A 98 -13.69 8.00 4.11
C ILE A 98 -14.37 6.80 3.46
N GLY A 99 -15.48 6.33 4.04
CA GLY A 99 -16.12 5.10 3.60
C GLY A 99 -15.18 3.90 3.79
N TYR A 100 -14.85 3.21 2.73
CA TYR A 100 -13.86 2.12 2.74
C TYR A 100 -12.44 2.61 2.37
N GLU A 101 -12.24 3.92 2.37
CA GLU A 101 -10.93 4.53 2.19
C GLU A 101 -10.47 5.15 3.49
N MET A 102 -9.16 5.28 3.63
CA MET A 102 -8.56 6.09 4.68
C MET A 102 -7.57 7.07 4.05
N GLU A 103 -7.42 8.22 4.68
CA GLU A 103 -6.48 9.25 4.27
C GLU A 103 -5.69 9.71 5.48
N GLY A 104 -4.41 9.96 5.29
CA GLY A 104 -3.54 10.46 6.33
C GLY A 104 -2.51 11.42 5.78
N ASP A 105 -1.95 12.23 6.65
CA ASP A 105 -0.82 13.09 6.34
C ASP A 105 0.48 12.34 6.59
N ILE A 106 1.52 12.65 5.81
CA ILE A 106 2.82 11.99 5.96
C ILE A 106 3.37 12.09 7.39
N ASN A 107 3.10 13.21 8.07
CA ASN A 107 3.59 13.43 9.43
C ASN A 107 2.83 12.62 10.48
N ASP A 108 1.66 12.12 10.13
CA ASP A 108 0.83 11.32 11.04
C ASP A 108 1.04 9.82 10.90
N ILE A 109 1.84 9.39 9.92
CA ILE A 109 2.15 7.97 9.71
C ILE A 109 3.16 7.51 10.76
N GLN A 110 2.78 6.53 11.56
CA GLN A 110 3.55 6.04 12.70
C GLN A 110 4.35 4.78 12.35
N VAL A 111 5.27 4.89 11.43
CA VAL A 111 6.16 3.79 11.06
C VAL A 111 7.60 4.22 10.85
#